data_b1a6c0972712255b3b9edb9d9212c519
#
_entry.id   b1a6c0972712255b3b9edb9d9212c519
#
_cell.length_a   1.000
_cell.length_b   1.000
_cell.length_c   1.000
_cell.angle_alpha   90.00
_cell.angle_beta   90.00
_cell.angle_gamma   90.00
#
_symmetry.space_group_name_H-M   'P 1'
#
loop_
_entity.id
_entity.type
_entity.pdbx_description
1 polymer ?
#
loop_
_entity_poly.entity_id
_entity_poly.type
_entity_poly.pdbx_seq_one_letter_code
_entity_poly.pdbx_strand_id
1 'polypeptide(L)'
;MAEMTSRERLIAAARRQEVDRIPCSPRIAFWLMDHYGNAALETALRAGREFGYDPHLVTSVFWSPFELAVRESYDLPGVEYSVSWSKDGDFDVATRTFRTPAGALTDRLCVPPAGDRRFGMSPNPFRTEHLVKTRDDLAPLRYLLPDPKRVNLAPYFRQVEQCGGNAWVQLNIHSALNHRAGEMMSTEDLMVLFYDDREFFAELLA
;
A
#
# COMPACT_ATOMS: atom_id res chain seq x y z
N MET A 1 -2.52 -1.83 38.74
CA MET A 1 -2.07 -2.63 37.58
C MET A 1 -0.59 -2.39 37.34
N ALA A 2 0.16 -3.39 36.88
CA ALA A 2 1.52 -3.16 36.42
C ALA A 2 1.50 -2.29 35.13
N GLU A 3 2.53 -1.46 34.96
CA GLU A 3 2.67 -0.63 33.75
C GLU A 3 2.88 -1.55 32.54
N MET A 4 2.04 -1.35 31.51
CA MET A 4 2.13 -2.11 30.26
C MET A 4 3.10 -1.43 29.29
N THR A 5 3.80 -2.23 28.51
CA THR A 5 4.50 -1.74 27.32
C THR A 5 3.50 -1.24 26.27
N SER A 6 3.94 -0.37 25.36
CA SER A 6 3.08 0.11 24.26
C SER A 6 2.46 -1.02 23.45
N ARG A 7 3.24 -2.08 23.17
CA ARG A 7 2.76 -3.25 22.45
C ARG A 7 1.68 -4.02 23.22
N GLU A 8 1.91 -4.29 24.50
CA GLU A 8 0.94 -4.99 25.35
C GLU A 8 -0.37 -4.22 25.45
N ARG A 9 -0.28 -2.91 25.69
CA ARG A 9 -1.43 -2.01 25.79
C ARG A 9 -2.27 -1.98 24.51
N LEU A 10 -1.63 -1.82 23.34
CA LEU A 10 -2.32 -1.82 22.05
C LEU A 10 -2.97 -3.17 21.75
N ILE A 11 -2.30 -4.28 22.04
CA ILE A 11 -2.85 -5.63 21.84
C ILE A 11 -4.00 -5.90 22.81
N ALA A 12 -3.87 -5.55 24.08
CA ALA A 12 -4.93 -5.72 25.08
C ALA A 12 -6.18 -4.91 24.69
N ALA A 13 -6.01 -3.65 24.30
CA ALA A 13 -7.12 -2.81 23.81
C ALA A 13 -7.79 -3.40 22.57
N ALA A 14 -7.02 -3.89 21.58
CA ALA A 14 -7.57 -4.54 20.39
C ALA A 14 -8.36 -5.81 20.74
N ARG A 15 -8.00 -6.50 21.82
CA ARG A 15 -8.69 -7.68 22.35
C ARG A 15 -9.82 -7.34 23.34
N ARG A 16 -10.11 -6.04 23.57
CA ARG A 16 -11.09 -5.56 24.55
C ARG A 16 -10.78 -6.05 25.98
N GLN A 17 -9.49 -6.16 26.32
CA GLN A 17 -8.99 -6.47 27.63
C GLN A 17 -8.70 -5.20 28.41
N GLU A 18 -8.56 -5.34 29.73
CA GLU A 18 -8.20 -4.23 30.62
C GLU A 18 -6.81 -3.70 30.30
N VAL A 19 -6.65 -2.38 30.31
CA VAL A 19 -5.40 -1.67 30.04
C VAL A 19 -5.06 -0.71 31.17
N ASP A 20 -3.78 -0.45 31.39
CA ASP A 20 -3.29 0.48 32.41
C ASP A 20 -3.67 1.95 32.11
N ARG A 21 -3.77 2.33 30.84
CA ARG A 21 -4.29 3.61 30.33
C ARG A 21 -4.87 3.45 28.95
N ILE A 22 -5.67 4.39 28.51
CA ILE A 22 -6.17 4.41 27.11
C ILE A 22 -4.99 4.55 26.17
N PRO A 23 -4.82 3.62 25.19
CA PRO A 23 -3.76 3.72 24.21
C PRO A 23 -3.95 4.93 23.31
N CYS A 24 -2.87 5.65 23.05
CA CYS A 24 -2.84 6.77 22.10
C CYS A 24 -1.87 6.41 20.97
N SER A 25 -2.39 6.19 19.77
CA SER A 25 -1.58 5.75 18.61
C SER A 25 -1.92 6.56 17.36
N PRO A 26 -1.42 7.80 17.25
CA PRO A 26 -1.68 8.66 16.10
C PRO A 26 -0.90 8.20 14.86
N ARG A 27 -1.48 8.39 13.67
CA ARG A 27 -0.78 8.23 12.40
C ARG A 27 -0.03 9.52 12.06
N ILE A 28 1.22 9.62 12.45
CA ILE A 28 2.02 10.85 12.39
C ILE A 28 3.27 10.75 11.51
N ALA A 29 3.33 9.80 10.58
CA ALA A 29 4.51 9.59 9.73
C ALA A 29 4.95 10.88 9.01
N PHE A 30 4.02 11.66 8.48
CA PHE A 30 4.31 12.93 7.80
C PHE A 30 4.79 14.01 8.78
N TRP A 31 4.21 14.06 9.97
CA TRP A 31 4.68 14.95 11.02
C TRP A 31 6.10 14.58 11.47
N LEU A 32 6.41 13.28 11.58
CA LEU A 32 7.78 12.83 11.87
C LEU A 32 8.76 13.26 10.78
N MET A 33 8.37 13.17 9.51
CA MET A 33 9.20 13.65 8.40
C MET A 33 9.45 15.16 8.46
N ASP A 34 8.43 15.94 8.78
CA ASP A 34 8.55 17.40 8.89
C ASP A 34 9.37 17.82 10.11
N HIS A 35 9.15 17.20 11.26
CA HIS A 35 9.75 17.56 12.55
C HIS A 35 11.17 17.01 12.74
N TYR A 36 11.42 15.77 12.31
CA TYR A 36 12.71 15.07 12.50
C TYR A 36 13.48 14.83 11.19
N GLY A 37 12.95 15.23 10.04
CA GLY A 37 13.53 15.00 8.72
C GLY A 37 13.37 13.57 8.19
N ASN A 38 12.81 12.65 8.96
CA ASN A 38 12.53 11.27 8.54
C ASN A 38 11.46 10.61 9.40
N ALA A 39 10.85 9.54 8.86
CA ALA A 39 9.90 8.69 9.57
C ALA A 39 10.44 7.27 9.78
N ALA A 40 11.75 7.12 9.99
CA ALA A 40 12.39 5.85 10.26
C ALA A 40 11.87 5.23 11.57
N LEU A 41 12.04 3.91 11.70
CA LEU A 41 11.64 3.16 12.90
C LEU A 41 12.14 3.80 14.18
N GLU A 42 13.43 4.11 14.25
CA GLU A 42 14.07 4.71 15.44
C GLU A 42 13.46 6.08 15.78
N THR A 43 13.13 6.89 14.75
CA THR A 43 12.49 8.19 14.92
C THR A 43 11.08 8.02 15.51
N ALA A 44 10.30 7.07 15.02
CA ALA A 44 8.96 6.79 15.54
C ALA A 44 9.01 6.30 16.99
N LEU A 45 9.94 5.41 17.33
CA LEU A 45 10.14 4.92 18.70
C LEU A 45 10.64 6.02 19.64
N ARG A 46 11.53 6.89 19.17
CA ARG A 46 12.01 8.06 19.93
C ARG A 46 10.86 9.01 20.23
N ALA A 47 10.07 9.38 19.23
CA ALA A 47 8.93 10.26 19.39
C ALA A 47 7.86 9.64 20.31
N GLY A 48 7.65 8.32 20.26
CA GLY A 48 6.77 7.61 21.21
C GLY A 48 7.19 7.81 22.65
N ARG A 49 8.49 7.72 22.95
CA ARG A 49 9.05 7.97 24.28
C ARG A 49 8.97 9.45 24.67
N GLU A 50 9.24 10.35 23.73
CA GLU A 50 9.27 11.80 23.97
C GLU A 50 7.89 12.38 24.25
N PHE A 51 6.87 11.95 23.50
CA PHE A 51 5.51 12.48 23.58
C PHE A 51 4.52 11.54 24.31
N GLY A 52 4.95 10.39 24.76
CA GLY A 52 4.12 9.45 25.54
C GLY A 52 3.01 8.75 24.77
N TYR A 53 3.09 8.67 23.43
CA TYR A 53 2.14 7.90 22.63
C TYR A 53 2.62 6.44 22.42
N ASP A 54 1.71 5.57 22.02
CA ASP A 54 1.97 4.16 21.76
C ASP A 54 2.21 3.94 20.26
N PRO A 55 3.47 3.75 19.79
CA PRO A 55 3.77 3.63 18.39
C PRO A 55 3.09 2.40 17.75
N HIS A 56 2.37 2.65 16.66
CA HIS A 56 1.82 1.64 15.78
C HIS A 56 2.45 1.80 14.41
N LEU A 57 3.18 0.80 13.98
CA LEU A 57 3.91 0.78 12.74
C LEU A 57 3.23 -0.17 11.75
N VAL A 58 3.15 0.26 10.50
CA VAL A 58 2.57 -0.56 9.44
C VAL A 58 3.68 -0.94 8.48
N THR A 59 3.81 -2.24 8.23
CA THR A 59 4.82 -2.77 7.32
C THR A 59 4.14 -3.55 6.18
N SER A 60 4.65 -3.36 4.96
CA SER A 60 4.27 -4.17 3.80
C SER A 60 5.42 -5.09 3.45
N VAL A 61 5.11 -6.34 3.14
CA VAL A 61 6.11 -7.38 2.84
C VAL A 61 6.15 -7.78 1.38
N PHE A 62 5.27 -7.26 0.58
CA PHE A 62 5.29 -7.44 -0.87
C PHE A 62 4.85 -6.16 -1.58
N TRP A 63 5.32 -6.02 -2.78
CA TRP A 63 4.99 -4.92 -3.66
C TRP A 63 4.25 -5.48 -4.86
N SER A 64 3.16 -4.84 -5.20
CA SER A 64 2.30 -5.25 -6.30
C SER A 64 2.30 -4.19 -7.38
N PRO A 65 2.21 -4.56 -8.67
CA PRO A 65 2.00 -3.60 -9.75
C PRO A 65 0.68 -2.83 -9.64
N PHE A 66 -0.21 -3.29 -8.77
CA PHE A 66 -1.49 -2.61 -8.51
C PHE A 66 -1.36 -1.37 -7.60
N GLU A 67 -0.22 -1.18 -6.95
CA GLU A 67 0.02 0.01 -6.12
C GLU A 67 0.25 1.26 -6.99
N LEU A 68 0.00 2.44 -6.38
CA LEU A 68 0.24 3.73 -7.03
C LEU A 68 1.74 4.09 -7.10
N ALA A 69 2.59 3.36 -6.41
CA ALA A 69 4.04 3.57 -6.47
C ALA A 69 4.58 3.14 -7.84
N VAL A 70 5.24 4.06 -8.52
CA VAL A 70 5.97 3.76 -9.76
C VAL A 70 7.38 3.27 -9.38
N ARG A 71 7.73 2.05 -9.78
CA ARG A 71 9.02 1.43 -9.51
C ARG A 71 9.81 1.26 -10.79
N GLU A 72 11.12 1.12 -10.66
CA GLU A 72 12.01 0.83 -11.78
C GLU A 72 11.84 -0.61 -12.30
N SER A 73 11.46 -1.54 -11.41
CA SER A 73 11.26 -2.95 -11.75
C SER A 73 10.29 -3.64 -10.80
N TYR A 74 9.74 -4.77 -11.27
CA TYR A 74 8.95 -5.71 -10.49
C TYR A 74 9.50 -7.12 -10.68
N ASP A 75 9.62 -7.90 -9.60
CA ASP A 75 9.97 -9.32 -9.67
C ASP A 75 8.73 -10.16 -10.00
N LEU A 76 8.40 -10.20 -11.31
CA LEU A 76 7.25 -10.91 -11.85
C LEU A 76 7.74 -11.91 -12.91
N PRO A 77 7.71 -13.21 -12.64
CA PRO A 77 8.16 -14.23 -13.59
C PRO A 77 7.39 -14.19 -14.91
N GLY A 78 8.14 -14.13 -16.02
CA GLY A 78 7.56 -14.11 -17.36
C GLY A 78 6.89 -12.78 -17.75
N VAL A 79 7.12 -11.71 -16.99
CA VAL A 79 6.61 -10.37 -17.30
C VAL A 79 7.78 -9.44 -17.62
N GLU A 80 7.73 -8.81 -18.80
CA GLU A 80 8.59 -7.69 -19.15
C GLU A 80 7.88 -6.38 -18.73
N TYR A 81 8.55 -5.61 -17.87
CA TYR A 81 8.03 -4.33 -17.39
C TYR A 81 8.82 -3.17 -17.98
N SER A 82 8.10 -2.14 -18.37
CA SER A 82 8.69 -0.85 -18.76
C SER A 82 7.82 0.31 -18.28
N VAL A 83 8.46 1.45 -18.06
CA VAL A 83 7.80 2.72 -17.72
C VAL A 83 8.34 3.83 -18.59
N SER A 84 7.43 4.64 -19.14
CA SER A 84 7.78 5.88 -19.83
C SER A 84 7.18 7.07 -19.08
N TRP A 85 7.90 8.19 -19.11
CA TRP A 85 7.52 9.40 -18.41
C TRP A 85 7.19 10.52 -19.40
N SER A 86 6.15 11.27 -19.10
CA SER A 86 5.75 12.50 -19.82
C SER A 86 5.28 13.54 -18.81
N LYS A 87 4.93 14.74 -19.28
CA LYS A 87 4.35 15.81 -18.47
C LYS A 87 2.92 16.07 -18.90
N ASP A 88 2.05 16.35 -17.91
CA ASP A 88 0.70 16.87 -18.13
C ASP A 88 0.45 17.98 -17.09
N GLY A 89 0.59 19.23 -17.55
CA GLY A 89 0.58 20.38 -16.66
C GLY A 89 1.68 20.28 -15.60
N ASP A 90 1.28 20.34 -14.35
CA ASP A 90 2.20 20.24 -13.19
C ASP A 90 2.59 18.79 -12.85
N PHE A 91 1.91 17.77 -13.43
CA PHE A 91 2.11 16.38 -13.08
C PHE A 91 3.18 15.70 -13.94
N ASP A 92 3.96 14.83 -13.31
CA ASP A 92 4.68 13.77 -14.01
C ASP A 92 3.72 12.62 -14.30
N VAL A 93 3.67 12.18 -15.55
CA VAL A 93 2.80 11.07 -15.97
C VAL A 93 3.63 9.85 -16.28
N ALA A 94 3.46 8.81 -15.47
CA ALA A 94 4.06 7.50 -15.71
C ALA A 94 3.09 6.62 -16.50
N THR A 95 3.49 6.18 -17.69
CA THR A 95 2.80 5.12 -18.43
C THR A 95 3.58 3.82 -18.22
N ARG A 96 2.96 2.87 -17.48
CA ARG A 96 3.55 1.56 -17.21
C ARG A 96 3.02 0.54 -18.19
N THR A 97 3.89 -0.32 -18.69
CA THR A 97 3.54 -1.41 -19.61
C THR A 97 4.06 -2.73 -19.05
N PHE A 98 3.19 -3.72 -18.97
CA PHE A 98 3.47 -5.08 -18.54
C PHE A 98 3.20 -6.02 -19.71
N ARG A 99 4.26 -6.58 -20.31
CA ARG A 99 4.16 -7.57 -21.40
C ARG A 99 4.24 -8.96 -20.81
N THR A 100 3.23 -9.77 -21.07
CA THR A 100 3.11 -11.14 -20.59
C THR A 100 2.98 -12.10 -21.78
N PRO A 101 3.16 -13.44 -21.59
CA PRO A 101 2.86 -14.42 -22.63
C PRO A 101 1.41 -14.40 -23.14
N ALA A 102 0.46 -13.85 -22.35
CA ALA A 102 -0.96 -13.80 -22.69
C ALA A 102 -1.40 -12.42 -23.25
N GLY A 103 -0.49 -11.47 -23.38
CA GLY A 103 -0.80 -10.11 -23.86
C GLY A 103 -0.12 -9.02 -23.06
N ALA A 104 -0.43 -7.77 -23.35
CA ALA A 104 0.14 -6.62 -22.68
C ALA A 104 -0.92 -5.81 -21.95
N LEU A 105 -0.60 -5.34 -20.74
CA LEU A 105 -1.42 -4.42 -19.97
C LEU A 105 -0.70 -3.08 -19.84
N THR A 106 -1.47 -2.01 -19.83
CA THR A 106 -0.96 -0.66 -19.59
C THR A 106 -1.81 0.06 -18.56
N ASP A 107 -1.16 0.91 -17.75
CA ASP A 107 -1.87 1.91 -16.95
C ASP A 107 -1.13 3.26 -16.98
N ARG A 108 -1.82 4.31 -16.53
CA ARG A 108 -1.25 5.65 -16.41
C ARG A 108 -1.49 6.22 -15.02
N LEU A 109 -0.42 6.73 -14.44
CA LEU A 109 -0.46 7.40 -13.15
C LEU A 109 0.01 8.84 -13.29
N CYS A 110 -0.76 9.77 -12.73
CA CYS A 110 -0.33 11.14 -12.52
C CYS A 110 0.34 11.24 -11.15
N VAL A 111 1.58 11.69 -11.15
CA VAL A 111 2.41 11.86 -9.95
C VAL A 111 2.55 13.35 -9.69
N PRO A 112 1.98 13.87 -8.59
CA PRO A 112 2.11 15.26 -8.23
C PRO A 112 3.57 15.60 -7.91
N PRO A 113 4.02 16.84 -8.15
CA PRO A 113 5.38 17.26 -7.84
C PRO A 113 5.66 17.19 -6.34
N ALA A 114 6.80 16.58 -5.99
CA ALA A 114 7.23 16.45 -4.61
C ALA A 114 7.52 17.84 -3.99
N GLY A 115 7.03 18.06 -2.77
CA GLY A 115 7.25 19.31 -2.03
C GLY A 115 6.38 20.49 -2.44
N ASP A 116 5.51 20.35 -3.43
CA ASP A 116 4.55 21.39 -3.78
C ASP A 116 3.33 21.35 -2.84
N ARG A 117 3.26 22.35 -1.95
CA ARG A 117 2.20 22.44 -0.93
C ARG A 117 0.78 22.58 -1.50
N ARG A 118 0.62 22.94 -2.78
CA ARG A 118 -0.68 22.98 -3.46
C ARG A 118 -1.34 21.59 -3.46
N PHE A 119 -0.55 20.53 -3.45
CA PHE A 119 -0.99 19.13 -3.43
C PHE A 119 -0.92 18.48 -2.05
N GLY A 120 -0.62 19.24 -1.00
CA GLY A 120 -0.47 18.76 0.36
C GLY A 120 0.96 18.33 0.72
N MET A 121 1.16 17.84 1.94
CA MET A 121 2.49 17.46 2.46
C MET A 121 3.04 16.18 1.82
N SER A 122 2.15 15.29 1.40
CA SER A 122 2.52 14.02 0.73
C SER A 122 1.43 13.64 -0.25
N PRO A 123 1.44 14.27 -1.42
CA PRO A 123 0.44 13.99 -2.43
C PRO A 123 0.60 12.56 -2.95
N ASN A 124 -0.50 11.82 -2.95
CA ASN A 124 -0.51 10.49 -3.55
C ASN A 124 -0.63 10.58 -5.07
N PRO A 125 0.09 9.76 -5.82
CA PRO A 125 -0.23 9.53 -7.22
C PRO A 125 -1.67 9.05 -7.37
N PHE A 126 -2.26 9.32 -8.51
CA PHE A 126 -3.59 8.82 -8.85
C PHE A 126 -3.59 8.23 -10.26
N ARG A 127 -4.47 7.25 -10.47
CA ARG A 127 -4.55 6.54 -11.74
C ARG A 127 -5.54 7.22 -12.66
N THR A 128 -5.15 7.49 -13.91
CA THR A 128 -6.00 8.04 -14.97
C THR A 128 -6.38 6.98 -15.99
N GLU A 129 -5.64 5.87 -16.04
CA GLU A 129 -5.95 4.72 -16.88
C GLU A 129 -5.62 3.47 -16.08
N HIS A 130 -6.55 2.53 -15.98
CA HIS A 130 -6.39 1.31 -15.19
C HIS A 130 -5.90 0.16 -16.07
N LEU A 131 -5.37 -0.90 -15.41
CA LEU A 131 -4.84 -2.08 -16.09
C LEU A 131 -5.90 -2.88 -16.84
N VAL A 132 -7.08 -3.05 -16.23
CA VAL A 132 -8.21 -3.80 -16.83
C VAL A 132 -9.20 -2.82 -17.45
N LYS A 133 -9.46 -3.00 -18.75
CA LYS A 133 -10.39 -2.23 -19.54
C LYS A 133 -11.45 -3.13 -20.18
N THR A 134 -11.05 -4.35 -20.50
CA THR A 134 -11.88 -5.35 -21.19
C THR A 134 -11.69 -6.73 -20.54
N ARG A 135 -12.58 -7.67 -20.89
CA ARG A 135 -12.49 -9.06 -20.42
C ARG A 135 -11.19 -9.76 -20.87
N ASP A 136 -10.66 -9.38 -22.05
CA ASP A 136 -9.41 -9.97 -22.57
C ASP A 136 -8.20 -9.62 -21.71
N ASP A 137 -8.27 -8.54 -20.92
CA ASP A 137 -7.19 -8.13 -20.00
C ASP A 137 -7.04 -9.08 -18.79
N LEU A 138 -8.02 -9.95 -18.53
CA LEU A 138 -7.94 -10.92 -17.43
C LEU A 138 -6.84 -11.97 -17.63
N ALA A 139 -6.60 -12.38 -18.88
CA ALA A 139 -5.58 -13.37 -19.18
C ALA A 139 -4.15 -12.86 -18.84
N PRO A 140 -3.70 -11.68 -19.32
CA PRO A 140 -2.42 -11.12 -18.92
C PRO A 140 -2.40 -10.66 -17.44
N LEU A 141 -3.54 -10.25 -16.85
CA LEU A 141 -3.62 -9.83 -15.44
C LEU A 141 -3.14 -10.91 -14.47
N ARG A 142 -3.42 -12.17 -14.75
CA ARG A 142 -3.02 -13.32 -13.91
C ARG A 142 -1.51 -13.41 -13.68
N TYR A 143 -0.69 -12.93 -14.63
CA TYR A 143 0.75 -12.89 -14.49
C TYR A 143 1.23 -11.79 -13.53
N LEU A 144 0.38 -10.80 -13.23
CA LEU A 144 0.69 -9.71 -12.31
C LEU A 144 0.29 -10.02 -10.86
N LEU A 145 -0.50 -11.08 -10.63
CA LEU A 145 -0.92 -11.47 -9.30
C LEU A 145 0.28 -12.04 -8.51
N PRO A 146 0.46 -11.63 -7.26
CA PRO A 146 1.55 -12.16 -6.44
C PRO A 146 1.30 -13.63 -6.08
N ASP A 147 2.34 -14.46 -6.19
CA ASP A 147 2.30 -15.82 -5.65
C ASP A 147 2.42 -15.78 -4.12
N PRO A 148 1.39 -16.21 -3.36
CA PRO A 148 1.43 -16.20 -1.90
C PRO A 148 2.60 -17.02 -1.30
N LYS A 149 3.10 -18.03 -2.02
CA LYS A 149 4.23 -18.87 -1.59
C LYS A 149 5.57 -18.14 -1.66
N ARG A 150 5.64 -17.05 -2.43
CA ARG A 150 6.85 -16.23 -2.60
C ARG A 150 6.91 -15.05 -1.63
N VAL A 151 5.91 -14.85 -0.79
CA VAL A 151 5.88 -13.75 0.19
C VAL A 151 6.95 -13.96 1.24
N ASN A 152 7.91 -13.05 1.32
CA ASN A 152 8.97 -13.07 2.32
C ASN A 152 8.55 -12.26 3.56
N LEU A 153 8.19 -12.95 4.64
CA LEU A 153 7.81 -12.34 5.92
C LEU A 153 9.01 -11.94 6.81
N ALA A 154 10.24 -12.28 6.44
CA ALA A 154 11.41 -11.99 7.27
C ALA A 154 11.58 -10.48 7.59
N PRO A 155 11.32 -9.52 6.68
CA PRO A 155 11.37 -8.09 7.02
C PRO A 155 10.38 -7.71 8.12
N TYR A 156 9.17 -8.26 8.10
CA TYR A 156 8.16 -8.04 9.15
C TYR A 156 8.64 -8.55 10.50
N PHE A 157 9.12 -9.79 10.58
CA PHE A 157 9.59 -10.38 11.84
C PHE A 157 10.80 -9.63 12.39
N ARG A 158 11.76 -9.21 11.55
CA ARG A 158 12.87 -8.36 11.97
C ARG A 158 12.39 -7.05 12.58
N GLN A 159 11.41 -6.40 11.98
CA GLN A 159 10.85 -5.16 12.53
C GLN A 159 10.14 -5.38 13.87
N VAL A 160 9.39 -6.47 14.00
CA VAL A 160 8.77 -6.86 15.29
C VAL A 160 9.83 -7.05 16.37
N GLU A 161 10.94 -7.73 16.06
CA GLU A 161 12.06 -7.96 16.99
C GLU A 161 12.74 -6.64 17.37
N GLN A 162 13.03 -5.78 16.41
CA GLN A 162 13.65 -4.46 16.64
C GLN A 162 12.76 -3.55 17.52
N CYS A 163 11.45 -3.63 17.39
CA CYS A 163 10.52 -2.86 18.21
C CYS A 163 10.43 -3.41 19.66
N GLY A 164 10.56 -4.72 19.85
CA GLY A 164 10.33 -5.36 21.14
C GLY A 164 8.96 -5.01 21.73
N GLY A 165 8.94 -4.48 22.96
CA GLY A 165 7.74 -3.98 23.64
C GLY A 165 7.34 -2.53 23.28
N ASN A 166 8.18 -1.78 22.55
CA ASN A 166 8.03 -0.34 22.40
C ASN A 166 7.02 0.07 21.31
N ALA A 167 6.59 -0.86 20.46
CA ALA A 167 5.61 -0.59 19.41
C ALA A 167 4.81 -1.85 19.04
N TRP A 168 3.63 -1.64 18.47
CA TRP A 168 2.90 -2.68 17.76
C TRP A 168 3.19 -2.57 16.25
N VAL A 169 3.70 -3.66 15.67
CA VAL A 169 3.94 -3.77 14.23
C VAL A 169 2.79 -4.53 13.60
N GLN A 170 2.09 -3.88 12.69
CA GLN A 170 1.01 -4.46 11.90
C GLN A 170 1.51 -4.83 10.52
N LEU A 171 1.24 -6.06 10.09
CA LEU A 171 1.38 -6.45 8.70
C LEU A 171 0.24 -5.85 7.89
N ASN A 172 0.57 -5.06 6.87
CA ASN A 172 -0.42 -4.54 5.95
C ASN A 172 -0.71 -5.57 4.85
N ILE A 173 -1.94 -6.08 4.87
CA ILE A 173 -2.48 -6.94 3.82
C ILE A 173 -3.66 -6.19 3.24
N HIS A 174 -3.56 -5.80 1.98
CA HIS A 174 -4.65 -5.12 1.30
C HIS A 174 -5.86 -6.04 1.18
N SER A 175 -7.05 -5.48 1.31
CA SER A 175 -8.31 -6.21 1.12
C SER A 175 -8.36 -6.76 -0.30
N ALA A 176 -8.57 -8.07 -0.42
CA ALA A 176 -8.50 -8.78 -1.70
C ALA A 176 -9.58 -8.30 -2.70
N LEU A 177 -10.78 -8.04 -2.23
CA LEU A 177 -11.92 -7.74 -3.11
C LEU A 177 -12.00 -6.24 -3.45
N ASN A 178 -12.20 -5.40 -2.45
CA ASN A 178 -12.57 -4.00 -2.68
C ASN A 178 -11.38 -3.14 -3.13
N HIS A 179 -10.25 -3.30 -2.45
CA HIS A 179 -9.08 -2.48 -2.72
C HIS A 179 -8.37 -2.90 -4.00
N ARG A 180 -8.17 -4.21 -4.20
CA ARG A 180 -7.48 -4.72 -5.39
C ARG A 180 -8.30 -4.55 -6.66
N ALA A 181 -9.60 -4.83 -6.62
CA ALA A 181 -10.46 -4.58 -7.78
C ALA A 181 -10.44 -3.10 -8.20
N GLY A 182 -10.54 -2.16 -7.23
CA GLY A 182 -10.45 -0.72 -7.49
C GLY A 182 -9.06 -0.23 -7.94
N GLU A 183 -8.00 -1.03 -7.73
CA GLU A 183 -6.67 -0.76 -8.28
C GLU A 183 -6.49 -1.31 -9.71
N MET A 184 -7.20 -2.39 -10.05
CA MET A 184 -7.13 -3.02 -11.38
C MET A 184 -8.03 -2.32 -12.39
N MET A 185 -9.22 -1.91 -11.98
CA MET A 185 -10.24 -1.22 -12.76
C MET A 185 -10.76 -0.03 -11.96
N SER A 186 -11.27 1.04 -12.60
CA SER A 186 -11.83 2.16 -11.85
C SER A 186 -13.04 1.72 -11.02
N THR A 187 -13.29 2.39 -9.90
CA THR A 187 -14.47 2.09 -9.07
C THR A 187 -15.77 2.33 -9.84
N GLU A 188 -15.79 3.34 -10.72
CA GLU A 188 -16.92 3.65 -11.59
C GLU A 188 -17.17 2.51 -12.58
N ASP A 189 -16.13 2.06 -13.29
CA ASP A 189 -16.24 0.94 -14.22
C ASP A 189 -16.64 -0.36 -13.51
N LEU A 190 -16.12 -0.61 -12.30
CA LEU A 190 -16.53 -1.77 -11.49
C LEU A 190 -18.02 -1.74 -11.14
N MET A 191 -18.56 -0.56 -10.81
CA MET A 191 -19.98 -0.43 -10.52
C MET A 191 -20.84 -0.65 -11.77
N VAL A 192 -20.43 -0.10 -12.91
CA VAL A 192 -21.09 -0.34 -14.19
C VAL A 192 -21.03 -1.83 -14.52
N LEU A 193 -19.86 -2.44 -14.44
CA LEU A 193 -19.64 -3.86 -14.72
C LEU A 193 -20.52 -4.78 -13.85
N PHE A 194 -20.70 -4.45 -12.58
CA PHE A 194 -21.55 -5.21 -11.67
C PHE A 194 -23.00 -5.30 -12.14
N TYR A 195 -23.51 -4.26 -12.82
CA TYR A 195 -24.88 -4.24 -13.33
C TYR A 195 -24.98 -4.79 -14.77
N ASP A 196 -24.01 -4.47 -15.62
CA ASP A 196 -24.07 -4.74 -17.07
C ASP A 196 -23.50 -6.10 -17.46
N ASP A 197 -22.42 -6.57 -16.79
CA ASP A 197 -21.79 -7.87 -17.06
C ASP A 197 -21.32 -8.54 -15.76
N ARG A 198 -22.24 -9.17 -15.07
CA ARG A 198 -21.97 -9.88 -13.81
C ARG A 198 -20.99 -11.05 -13.96
N GLU A 199 -20.93 -11.65 -15.14
CA GLU A 199 -20.00 -12.75 -15.38
C GLU A 199 -18.56 -12.25 -15.43
N PHE A 200 -18.30 -11.18 -16.20
CA PHE A 200 -16.97 -10.55 -16.20
C PHE A 200 -16.61 -10.00 -14.82
N PHE A 201 -17.55 -9.37 -14.12
CA PHE A 201 -17.32 -8.91 -12.74
C PHE A 201 -16.88 -10.06 -11.82
N ALA A 202 -17.56 -11.20 -11.89
CA ALA A 202 -17.21 -12.39 -11.10
C ALA A 202 -15.84 -12.96 -11.48
N GLU A 203 -15.50 -13.00 -12.77
CA GLU A 203 -14.20 -13.46 -13.26
C GLU A 203 -13.05 -12.56 -12.81
N LEU A 204 -13.27 -11.24 -12.76
CA LEU A 204 -12.27 -10.27 -12.26
C LEU A 204 -11.97 -10.49 -10.77
N LEU A 205 -12.95 -10.95 -9.99
CA LEU A 205 -12.81 -11.20 -8.55
C LEU A 205 -12.34 -12.61 -8.18
N ALA A 206 -12.33 -13.55 -9.13
CA ALA A 206 -11.93 -14.95 -8.93
C ALA A 206 -10.43 -15.16 -9.03
#